data_2b051667ecb7a9e3b19537c87d09285a
#
_entry.id   2b051667ecb7a9e3b19537c87d09285a
#
_cell.length_a   1.000
_cell.length_b   1.000
_cell.length_c   1.000
_cell.angle_alpha   90.00
_cell.angle_beta   90.00
_cell.angle_gamma   90.00
#
_symmetry.space_group_name_H-M   'P 1'
#
loop_
_entity.id
_entity.type
_entity.pdbx_description
1 polymer ?
#
loop_
_entity_poly.entity_id
_entity_poly.type
_entity_poly.pdbx_seq_one_letter_code
_entity_poly.pdbx_strand_id
1 'polypeptide(L)'
;MIRKVSLVIQLFVCLSFISGTILMNLQIDHLRTHDLGMEYKNRAAFMQQGSTVDMNVWKEKIQRLPMVTEVLHNYYHPMISKVMISSQIAQWEGNEQRLEHPIPMTTFLATEEFFKFYDITLLAGEWPHGLSTKEDIIINESLARKLGWSAEEAIGKHFRGYSGSIEYKIIGVVKDCHYGPPTSKMLNVAFIADDMTGM
;
A
#
# COMPACT_ATOMS: atom_id res chain seq x y z
N MET A 1 -23.18 7.21 55.69
CA MET A 1 -23.71 7.10 54.31
C MET A 1 -22.67 7.51 53.27
N ILE A 2 -22.00 8.62 53.39
CA ILE A 2 -20.99 9.19 52.45
C ILE A 2 -19.84 8.20 52.18
N ARG A 3 -19.28 7.53 53.18
CA ARG A 3 -18.17 6.56 53.03
C ARG A 3 -18.51 5.38 52.10
N LYS A 4 -19.75 4.86 52.19
CA LYS A 4 -20.20 3.73 51.33
C LYS A 4 -20.36 4.19 49.88
N VAL A 5 -20.87 5.41 49.64
CA VAL A 5 -21.03 5.98 48.31
C VAL A 5 -19.66 6.24 47.67
N SER A 6 -18.71 6.78 48.43
CA SER A 6 -17.32 7.01 47.95
C SER A 6 -16.64 5.70 47.54
N LEU A 7 -16.78 4.63 48.32
CA LEU A 7 -16.25 3.31 48.01
C LEU A 7 -16.83 2.75 46.70
N VAL A 8 -18.13 2.88 46.48
CA VAL A 8 -18.80 2.40 45.28
C VAL A 8 -18.31 3.17 44.06
N ILE A 9 -18.18 4.49 44.15
CA ILE A 9 -17.63 5.30 43.04
C ILE A 9 -16.20 4.92 42.74
N GLN A 10 -15.36 4.73 43.78
CA GLN A 10 -13.97 4.33 43.59
C GLN A 10 -13.84 2.96 42.93
N LEU A 11 -14.67 1.98 43.35
CA LEU A 11 -14.71 0.66 42.74
C LEU A 11 -15.14 0.74 41.26
N PHE A 12 -16.16 1.53 40.98
CA PHE A 12 -16.63 1.72 39.60
C PHE A 12 -15.54 2.31 38.69
N VAL A 13 -14.84 3.33 39.18
CA VAL A 13 -13.73 3.95 38.44
C VAL A 13 -12.61 2.93 38.20
N CYS A 14 -12.20 2.16 39.22
CA CYS A 14 -11.17 1.13 39.07
C CYS A 14 -11.59 0.06 38.04
N LEU A 15 -12.81 -0.44 38.12
CA LEU A 15 -13.30 -1.44 37.16
C LEU A 15 -13.37 -0.89 35.73
N SER A 16 -13.75 0.36 35.57
CA SER A 16 -13.75 1.03 34.25
C SER A 16 -12.35 1.12 33.64
N PHE A 17 -11.33 1.47 34.44
CA PHE A 17 -9.94 1.52 33.96
C PHE A 17 -9.41 0.12 33.62
N ILE A 18 -9.68 -0.88 34.44
CA ILE A 18 -9.28 -2.27 34.18
C ILE A 18 -9.92 -2.76 32.88
N SER A 19 -11.22 -2.58 32.72
CA SER A 19 -11.95 -2.98 31.50
C SER A 19 -11.41 -2.26 30.27
N GLY A 20 -11.16 -0.95 30.35
CA GLY A 20 -10.56 -0.16 29.27
C GLY A 20 -9.18 -0.66 28.88
N THR A 21 -8.33 -0.98 29.85
CA THR A 21 -6.98 -1.53 29.60
C THR A 21 -7.04 -2.88 28.89
N ILE A 22 -7.93 -3.77 29.33
CA ILE A 22 -8.12 -5.08 28.70
C ILE A 22 -8.58 -4.93 27.25
N LEU A 23 -9.59 -4.09 27.01
CA LEU A 23 -10.10 -3.82 25.66
C LEU A 23 -9.01 -3.25 24.75
N MET A 24 -8.22 -2.30 25.26
CA MET A 24 -7.12 -1.71 24.49
C MET A 24 -6.06 -2.76 24.12
N ASN A 25 -5.67 -3.62 25.04
CA ASN A 25 -4.73 -4.72 24.76
C ASN A 25 -5.28 -5.68 23.69
N LEU A 26 -6.55 -6.08 23.79
CA LEU A 26 -7.18 -6.93 22.79
C LEU A 26 -7.21 -6.27 21.40
N GLN A 27 -7.48 -4.97 21.34
CA GLN A 27 -7.44 -4.21 20.08
C GLN A 27 -6.03 -4.15 19.50
N ILE A 28 -5.00 -3.91 20.33
CA ILE A 28 -3.60 -3.88 19.88
C ILE A 28 -3.19 -5.25 19.35
N ASP A 29 -3.53 -6.34 20.05
CA ASP A 29 -3.20 -7.69 19.60
C ASP A 29 -3.92 -8.03 18.29
N HIS A 30 -5.18 -7.64 18.15
CA HIS A 30 -5.91 -7.78 16.88
C HIS A 30 -5.22 -7.03 15.74
N LEU A 31 -4.82 -5.78 15.96
CA LEU A 31 -4.12 -4.99 14.95
C LEU A 31 -2.75 -5.58 14.57
N ARG A 32 -2.03 -6.18 15.54
CA ARG A 32 -0.72 -6.81 15.29
C ARG A 32 -0.81 -8.13 14.53
N THR A 33 -1.92 -8.84 14.66
CA THR A 33 -2.13 -10.14 14.03
C THR A 33 -2.93 -10.03 12.73
N HIS A 34 -3.43 -8.82 12.41
CA HIS A 34 -4.19 -8.61 11.18
C HIS A 34 -3.30 -8.82 9.96
N ASP A 35 -3.78 -9.62 9.00
CA ASP A 35 -3.13 -9.79 7.71
C ASP A 35 -3.25 -8.48 6.91
N LEU A 36 -2.14 -7.81 6.68
CA LEU A 36 -2.09 -6.58 5.88
C LEU A 36 -1.99 -6.85 4.39
N GLY A 37 -1.98 -8.12 3.97
CA GLY A 37 -1.84 -8.52 2.57
C GLY A 37 -0.43 -8.38 2.02
N MET A 38 0.55 -8.01 2.86
CA MET A 38 1.95 -7.94 2.53
C MET A 38 2.82 -8.32 3.73
N GLU A 39 3.99 -8.91 3.47
CA GLU A 39 4.94 -9.28 4.52
C GLU A 39 5.84 -8.08 4.88
N TYR A 40 5.86 -7.70 6.14
CA TYR A 40 6.69 -6.58 6.65
C TYR A 40 7.45 -6.95 7.93
N LYS A 41 7.29 -8.18 8.45
CA LYS A 41 8.05 -8.63 9.61
C LYS A 41 9.53 -8.75 9.27
N ASN A 42 10.37 -8.42 10.23
CA ASN A 42 11.82 -8.43 10.08
C ASN A 42 12.36 -7.52 8.96
N ARG A 43 11.60 -6.50 8.57
CA ARG A 43 12.02 -5.49 7.61
C ARG A 43 12.26 -4.16 8.30
N ALA A 44 13.35 -3.50 7.95
CA ALA A 44 13.65 -2.15 8.38
C ALA A 44 13.69 -1.24 7.15
N ALA A 45 13.05 -0.09 7.24
CA ALA A 45 13.09 0.88 6.19
C ALA A 45 13.65 2.20 6.73
N PHE A 46 14.47 2.85 5.93
CA PHE A 46 15.03 4.16 6.24
C PHE A 46 14.98 5.04 4.99
N MET A 47 14.72 6.31 5.21
CA MET A 47 14.75 7.30 4.14
C MET A 47 16.08 8.03 4.18
N GLN A 48 16.73 8.07 3.03
CA GLN A 48 17.92 8.90 2.87
C GLN A 48 17.49 10.30 2.43
N GLN A 49 18.00 11.30 3.12
CA GLN A 49 17.88 12.70 2.71
C GLN A 49 19.21 13.16 2.09
N GLY A 50 19.17 13.60 0.84
CA GLY A 50 20.32 14.16 0.13
C GLY A 50 20.70 13.38 -1.13
N SER A 51 21.12 14.10 -2.15
CA SER A 51 21.37 13.59 -3.52
C SER A 51 22.81 13.13 -3.79
N THR A 52 23.66 13.03 -2.82
CA THR A 52 25.13 12.83 -3.02
C THR A 52 25.62 11.41 -2.86
N VAL A 53 24.74 10.46 -2.57
CA VAL A 53 25.15 9.08 -2.31
C VAL A 53 24.65 8.16 -3.41
N ASP A 54 25.57 7.45 -4.05
CA ASP A 54 25.24 6.38 -4.98
C ASP A 54 24.50 5.25 -4.23
N MET A 55 23.25 5.07 -4.57
CA MET A 55 22.37 4.09 -3.91
C MET A 55 22.84 2.65 -4.16
N ASN A 56 23.50 2.39 -5.28
CA ASN A 56 24.05 1.06 -5.56
C ASN A 56 25.18 0.72 -4.60
N VAL A 57 26.05 1.68 -4.30
CA VAL A 57 27.11 1.51 -3.31
C VAL A 57 26.55 1.27 -1.91
N TRP A 58 25.45 1.95 -1.55
CA TRP A 58 24.76 1.70 -0.30
C TRP A 58 24.13 0.32 -0.23
N LYS A 59 23.40 -0.07 -1.28
CA LYS A 59 22.79 -1.39 -1.41
C LYS A 59 23.84 -2.49 -1.19
N GLU A 60 24.99 -2.40 -1.88
CA GLU A 60 26.08 -3.36 -1.73
C GLU A 60 26.65 -3.39 -0.29
N LYS A 61 26.89 -2.24 0.32
CA LYS A 61 27.42 -2.19 1.69
C LYS A 61 26.47 -2.82 2.70
N ILE A 62 25.18 -2.56 2.59
CA ILE A 62 24.17 -3.11 3.50
C ILE A 62 24.01 -4.60 3.28
N GLN A 63 24.02 -5.09 2.03
CA GLN A 63 23.94 -6.51 1.70
C GLN A 63 25.13 -7.34 2.27
N ARG A 64 26.27 -6.72 2.53
CA ARG A 64 27.42 -7.40 3.16
C ARG A 64 27.25 -7.65 4.66
N LEU A 65 26.22 -7.08 5.30
CA LEU A 65 25.96 -7.32 6.71
C LEU A 65 25.39 -8.73 6.91
N PRO A 66 25.94 -9.54 7.85
CA PRO A 66 25.54 -10.96 8.00
C PRO A 66 24.07 -11.20 8.32
N MET A 67 23.40 -10.17 8.87
CA MET A 67 21.99 -10.24 9.27
C MET A 67 21.03 -9.76 8.17
N VAL A 68 21.55 -9.27 7.05
CA VAL A 68 20.74 -8.74 5.94
C VAL A 68 20.65 -9.80 4.86
N THR A 69 19.46 -10.25 4.58
CA THR A 69 19.19 -11.25 3.53
C THR A 69 18.88 -10.59 2.20
N GLU A 70 18.23 -9.44 2.21
CA GLU A 70 17.79 -8.75 1.00
C GLU A 70 17.72 -7.24 1.24
N VAL A 71 17.99 -6.44 0.21
CA VAL A 71 17.88 -4.98 0.24
C VAL A 71 17.10 -4.52 -0.98
N LEU A 72 15.92 -3.95 -0.75
CA LEU A 72 15.12 -3.29 -1.76
C LEU A 72 15.43 -1.78 -1.75
N HIS A 73 15.76 -1.25 -2.91
CA HIS A 73 15.76 0.19 -3.16
C HIS A 73 14.46 0.56 -3.86
N ASN A 74 13.64 1.39 -3.21
CA ASN A 74 12.42 1.90 -3.81
C ASN A 74 12.22 3.37 -3.43
N TYR A 75 11.77 4.17 -4.39
CA TYR A 75 11.57 5.61 -4.18
C TYR A 75 10.43 5.90 -3.20
N TYR A 76 9.39 5.08 -3.20
CA TYR A 76 8.25 5.21 -2.31
C TYR A 76 8.10 3.96 -1.46
N HIS A 77 8.27 4.13 -0.15
CA HIS A 77 7.98 3.06 0.79
C HIS A 77 6.53 3.19 1.28
N PRO A 78 5.66 2.18 1.09
CA PRO A 78 4.23 2.27 1.43
C PRO A 78 3.96 2.66 2.88
N MET A 79 4.81 2.21 3.81
CA MET A 79 4.63 2.39 5.26
C MET A 79 5.31 3.64 5.83
N ILE A 80 6.28 4.23 5.13
CA ILE A 80 7.11 5.33 5.67
C ILE A 80 6.96 6.60 4.85
N SER A 81 6.75 6.47 3.54
CA SER A 81 6.62 7.63 2.68
C SER A 81 5.29 8.32 2.92
N LYS A 82 5.34 9.57 3.34
CA LYS A 82 4.17 10.45 3.36
C LYS A 82 3.79 10.94 1.96
N VAL A 83 4.62 10.66 0.97
CA VAL A 83 4.40 11.07 -0.41
C VAL A 83 3.64 9.97 -1.13
N MET A 84 2.34 10.06 -1.09
CA MET A 84 1.46 9.30 -1.99
C MET A 84 1.15 10.20 -3.18
N ILE A 85 1.37 9.70 -4.38
CA ILE A 85 0.90 10.40 -5.58
C ILE A 85 -0.61 10.18 -5.64
N SER A 86 -1.37 11.21 -5.27
CA SER A 86 -2.81 11.18 -5.42
C SER A 86 -3.16 11.44 -6.88
N SER A 87 -3.77 10.46 -7.51
CA SER A 87 -4.29 10.52 -8.87
C SER A 87 -5.80 10.31 -8.86
N GLN A 88 -6.44 10.53 -9.99
CA GLN A 88 -7.88 10.34 -10.14
C GLN A 88 -8.17 9.72 -11.50
N ILE A 89 -9.12 8.79 -11.54
CA ILE A 89 -9.61 8.17 -12.77
C ILE A 89 -10.87 8.89 -13.20
N ALA A 90 -10.88 9.38 -14.43
CA ALA A 90 -12.03 10.08 -15.00
C ALA A 90 -12.82 9.26 -16.02
N GLN A 91 -12.17 8.35 -16.71
CA GLN A 91 -12.75 7.51 -17.77
C GLN A 91 -12.11 6.13 -17.75
N TRP A 92 -12.87 5.10 -18.09
CA TRP A 92 -12.34 3.75 -18.27
C TRP A 92 -13.19 2.99 -19.30
N GLU A 93 -12.69 1.89 -19.80
CA GLU A 93 -13.39 1.04 -20.75
C GLU A 93 -14.71 0.52 -20.17
N GLY A 94 -15.80 0.79 -20.86
CA GLY A 94 -17.17 0.54 -20.36
C GLY A 94 -17.81 1.72 -19.64
N ASN A 95 -17.06 2.79 -19.35
CA ASN A 95 -17.59 4.07 -18.89
C ASN A 95 -16.79 5.23 -19.51
N GLU A 96 -17.10 5.53 -20.76
CA GLU A 96 -16.37 6.52 -21.56
C GLU A 96 -16.80 7.96 -21.28
N GLN A 97 -17.90 8.15 -20.54
CA GLN A 97 -18.31 9.48 -20.12
C GLN A 97 -17.42 9.95 -18.98
N ARG A 98 -16.82 11.14 -19.17
CA ARG A 98 -16.01 11.74 -18.10
C ARG A 98 -16.86 11.99 -16.86
N LEU A 99 -16.45 11.43 -15.73
CA LEU A 99 -17.15 11.60 -14.47
C LEU A 99 -17.04 13.02 -13.94
N GLU A 100 -18.15 13.56 -13.41
CA GLU A 100 -18.14 14.81 -12.62
C GLU A 100 -17.34 14.63 -11.30
N HIS A 101 -17.39 13.40 -10.74
CA HIS A 101 -16.69 13.02 -9.52
C HIS A 101 -15.74 11.85 -9.83
N PRO A 102 -14.48 12.14 -10.18
CA PRO A 102 -13.50 11.12 -10.54
C PRO A 102 -13.17 10.20 -9.36
N ILE A 103 -12.81 8.96 -9.67
CA ILE A 103 -12.45 7.95 -8.67
C ILE A 103 -11.04 8.27 -8.15
N PRO A 104 -10.87 8.51 -6.83
CA PRO A 104 -9.56 8.72 -6.25
C PRO A 104 -8.74 7.43 -6.31
N MET A 105 -7.47 7.56 -6.68
CA MET A 105 -6.51 6.49 -6.79
C MET A 105 -5.18 6.96 -6.21
N THR A 106 -4.48 6.07 -5.55
CA THR A 106 -3.10 6.28 -5.09
C THR A 106 -2.16 5.55 -6.03
N THR A 107 -1.14 6.25 -6.52
CA THR A 107 -0.17 5.68 -7.45
C THR A 107 1.18 5.50 -6.75
N PHE A 108 1.79 4.33 -6.92
CA PHE A 108 3.14 4.02 -6.49
C PHE A 108 4.00 3.64 -7.70
N LEU A 109 5.28 3.92 -7.62
CA LEU A 109 6.28 3.35 -8.53
C LEU A 109 6.74 2.02 -7.93
N ALA A 110 6.69 0.96 -8.69
CA ALA A 110 7.09 -0.37 -8.21
C ALA A 110 7.73 -1.19 -9.33
N THR A 111 8.78 -1.91 -8.96
CA THR A 111 9.44 -2.92 -9.78
C THR A 111 8.94 -4.31 -9.42
N GLU A 112 9.25 -5.32 -10.22
CA GLU A 112 8.96 -6.72 -9.87
C GLU A 112 9.60 -7.12 -8.53
N GLU A 113 10.82 -6.60 -8.24
CA GLU A 113 11.50 -6.83 -6.95
C GLU A 113 10.68 -6.33 -5.76
N PHE A 114 9.96 -5.20 -5.92
CA PHE A 114 9.09 -4.66 -4.88
C PHE A 114 8.01 -5.65 -4.48
N PHE A 115 7.30 -6.21 -5.45
CA PHE A 115 6.22 -7.17 -5.19
C PHE A 115 6.73 -8.46 -4.54
N LYS A 116 7.87 -8.97 -5.00
CA LYS A 116 8.53 -10.13 -4.40
C LYS A 116 9.02 -9.84 -2.97
N PHE A 117 9.64 -8.67 -2.77
CA PHE A 117 10.15 -8.27 -1.46
C PHE A 117 9.06 -8.20 -0.40
N TYR A 118 7.85 -7.76 -0.74
CA TYR A 118 6.71 -7.69 0.16
C TYR A 118 5.77 -8.88 0.10
N ASP A 119 6.10 -9.92 -0.66
CA ASP A 119 5.28 -11.12 -0.86
C ASP A 119 3.83 -10.78 -1.27
N ILE A 120 3.70 -9.80 -2.16
CA ILE A 120 2.40 -9.35 -2.67
C ILE A 120 1.89 -10.38 -3.68
N THR A 121 0.67 -10.87 -3.48
CA THR A 121 0.07 -11.90 -4.33
C THR A 121 -0.50 -11.30 -5.61
N LEU A 122 -0.07 -11.80 -6.77
CA LEU A 122 -0.69 -11.52 -8.06
C LEU A 122 -1.94 -12.40 -8.21
N LEU A 123 -3.08 -11.80 -8.49
CA LEU A 123 -4.35 -12.50 -8.71
C LEU A 123 -4.56 -12.85 -10.18
N ALA A 124 -4.21 -11.94 -11.09
CA ALA A 124 -4.32 -12.13 -12.53
C ALA A 124 -3.27 -11.31 -13.27
N GLY A 125 -2.96 -11.69 -14.51
CA GLY A 125 -2.01 -10.98 -15.38
C GLY A 125 -0.56 -11.34 -15.12
N GLU A 126 0.35 -10.39 -15.28
CA GLU A 126 1.78 -10.57 -15.18
C GLU A 126 2.46 -9.44 -14.41
N TRP A 127 3.67 -9.69 -13.90
CA TRP A 127 4.50 -8.67 -13.28
C TRP A 127 5.10 -7.74 -14.33
N PRO A 128 5.42 -6.47 -13.96
CA PRO A 128 6.13 -5.59 -14.86
C PRO A 128 7.52 -6.15 -15.13
N HIS A 129 7.93 -6.16 -16.36
CA HIS A 129 9.23 -6.63 -16.80
C HIS A 129 9.90 -5.61 -17.73
N GLY A 130 11.14 -5.83 -18.15
CA GLY A 130 11.94 -4.84 -18.88
C GLY A 130 11.39 -4.33 -20.21
N LEU A 131 10.27 -4.87 -20.69
CA LEU A 131 9.52 -4.38 -21.85
C LEU A 131 8.27 -3.56 -21.47
N SER A 132 7.96 -3.47 -20.16
CA SER A 132 6.82 -2.70 -19.67
C SER A 132 7.07 -1.20 -19.88
N THR A 133 6.03 -0.49 -20.27
CA THR A 133 6.05 0.96 -20.48
C THR A 133 5.51 1.67 -19.24
N LYS A 134 5.64 3.00 -19.21
CA LYS A 134 5.04 3.83 -18.14
C LYS A 134 3.51 3.85 -18.18
N GLU A 135 2.93 3.42 -19.28
CA GLU A 135 1.49 3.22 -19.45
C GLU A 135 1.02 1.88 -18.90
N ASP A 136 1.93 0.89 -18.76
CA ASP A 136 1.61 -0.41 -18.17
C ASP A 136 1.50 -0.29 -16.65
N ILE A 137 0.37 -0.75 -16.11
CA ILE A 137 0.03 -0.53 -14.72
C ILE A 137 -0.50 -1.80 -14.07
N ILE A 138 -0.14 -2.02 -12.82
CA ILE A 138 -0.74 -3.03 -11.96
C ILE A 138 -1.70 -2.32 -11.01
N ILE A 139 -2.88 -2.87 -10.84
CA ILE A 139 -3.87 -2.33 -9.92
C ILE A 139 -4.20 -3.32 -8.80
N ASN A 140 -4.76 -2.83 -7.70
CA ASN A 140 -5.24 -3.73 -6.67
C ASN A 140 -6.69 -4.16 -6.94
N GLU A 141 -7.10 -5.25 -6.29
CA GLU A 141 -8.43 -5.84 -6.43
C GLU A 141 -9.56 -4.83 -6.13
N SER A 142 -9.38 -3.98 -5.11
CA SER A 142 -10.36 -2.94 -4.77
C SER A 142 -10.57 -1.94 -5.90
N LEU A 143 -9.51 -1.56 -6.62
CA LEU A 143 -9.63 -0.67 -7.77
C LEU A 143 -10.33 -1.38 -8.94
N ALA A 144 -9.94 -2.62 -9.27
CA ALA A 144 -10.61 -3.40 -10.32
C ALA A 144 -12.12 -3.49 -10.07
N ARG A 145 -12.49 -3.86 -8.87
CA ARG A 145 -13.90 -3.95 -8.42
C ARG A 145 -14.62 -2.60 -8.48
N LYS A 146 -13.92 -1.51 -8.15
CA LYS A 146 -14.46 -0.15 -8.24
C LYS A 146 -14.75 0.28 -9.68
N LEU A 147 -13.96 -0.22 -10.64
CA LEU A 147 -14.17 0.00 -12.07
C LEU A 147 -15.20 -0.97 -12.69
N GLY A 148 -15.69 -1.94 -11.90
CA GLY A 148 -16.73 -2.90 -12.31
C GLY A 148 -16.19 -4.18 -12.94
N TRP A 149 -14.89 -4.52 -12.71
CA TRP A 149 -14.23 -5.70 -13.28
C TRP A 149 -13.83 -6.71 -12.21
N SER A 150 -13.84 -7.99 -12.55
CA SER A 150 -13.09 -9.01 -11.83
C SER A 150 -11.58 -8.84 -12.08
N ALA A 151 -10.75 -9.58 -11.35
CA ALA A 151 -9.30 -9.51 -11.54
C ALA A 151 -8.90 -9.92 -12.98
N GLU A 152 -9.52 -10.97 -13.51
CA GLU A 152 -9.25 -11.50 -14.84
C GLU A 152 -9.78 -10.57 -15.95
N GLU A 153 -10.98 -10.01 -15.75
CA GLU A 153 -11.61 -9.10 -16.73
C GLU A 153 -10.85 -7.76 -16.83
N ALA A 154 -10.15 -7.36 -15.79
CA ALA A 154 -9.39 -6.12 -15.78
C ALA A 154 -8.14 -6.17 -16.67
N ILE A 155 -7.60 -7.35 -16.94
CA ILE A 155 -6.38 -7.50 -17.73
C ILE A 155 -6.59 -7.03 -19.16
N GLY A 156 -5.68 -6.17 -19.62
CA GLY A 156 -5.75 -5.56 -20.96
C GLY A 156 -6.70 -4.38 -21.08
N LYS A 157 -7.52 -4.11 -20.07
CA LYS A 157 -8.40 -2.95 -20.01
C LYS A 157 -7.63 -1.65 -19.85
N HIS A 158 -8.27 -0.54 -20.26
CA HIS A 158 -7.66 0.77 -20.23
C HIS A 158 -8.47 1.74 -19.37
N PHE A 159 -7.77 2.68 -18.75
CA PHE A 159 -8.39 3.83 -18.10
C PHE A 159 -7.55 5.08 -18.28
N ARG A 160 -8.19 6.24 -18.13
CA ARG A 160 -7.54 7.56 -18.22
C ARG A 160 -7.61 8.30 -16.90
N GLY A 161 -6.49 8.89 -16.52
CA GLY A 161 -6.42 9.83 -15.41
C GLY A 161 -7.23 11.10 -15.67
N TYR A 162 -7.50 11.85 -14.62
CA TYR A 162 -8.27 13.10 -14.72
C TYR A 162 -7.63 14.16 -15.60
N SER A 163 -6.29 14.21 -15.66
CA SER A 163 -5.55 15.10 -16.58
C SER A 163 -5.74 14.75 -18.06
N GLY A 164 -6.24 13.56 -18.37
CA GLY A 164 -6.54 13.10 -19.72
C GLY A 164 -5.33 12.84 -20.63
N SER A 165 -4.12 13.05 -20.11
CA SER A 165 -2.88 13.02 -20.90
C SER A 165 -2.31 11.62 -21.10
N ILE A 166 -2.59 10.70 -20.19
CA ILE A 166 -2.03 9.35 -20.19
C ILE A 166 -3.17 8.34 -20.13
N GLU A 167 -3.12 7.37 -21.02
CA GLU A 167 -3.97 6.18 -21.00
C GLU A 167 -3.17 5.02 -20.44
N TYR A 168 -3.66 4.46 -19.35
CA TYR A 168 -3.02 3.34 -18.67
C TYR A 168 -3.64 2.04 -19.11
N LYS A 169 -2.79 1.02 -19.36
CA LYS A 169 -3.18 -0.34 -19.67
C LYS A 169 -2.92 -1.23 -18.45
N ILE A 170 -3.92 -1.96 -18.01
CA ILE A 170 -3.80 -2.88 -16.87
C ILE A 170 -3.13 -4.17 -17.35
N ILE A 171 -1.94 -4.47 -16.80
CA ILE A 171 -1.19 -5.70 -17.09
C ILE A 171 -1.30 -6.73 -15.96
N GLY A 172 -1.65 -6.30 -14.75
CA GLY A 172 -1.78 -7.19 -13.61
C GLY A 172 -2.74 -6.66 -12.55
N VAL A 173 -3.30 -7.58 -11.79
CA VAL A 173 -4.14 -7.29 -10.62
C VAL A 173 -3.56 -8.01 -9.42
N VAL A 174 -3.29 -7.27 -8.34
CA VAL A 174 -2.77 -7.79 -7.08
C VAL A 174 -3.85 -7.84 -6.01
N LYS A 175 -3.66 -8.74 -5.05
CA LYS A 175 -4.49 -8.80 -3.84
C LYS A 175 -4.42 -7.48 -3.09
N ASP A 176 -5.52 -7.09 -2.45
CA ASP A 176 -5.58 -5.91 -1.62
C ASP A 176 -4.57 -5.98 -0.48
N CYS A 177 -3.81 -4.89 -0.31
CA CYS A 177 -2.84 -4.73 0.76
C CYS A 177 -3.07 -3.40 1.48
N HIS A 178 -2.79 -3.36 2.77
CA HIS A 178 -2.84 -2.13 3.55
C HIS A 178 -1.54 -1.33 3.40
N TYR A 179 -1.61 -0.16 2.77
CA TYR A 179 -0.49 0.79 2.58
C TYR A 179 -0.47 1.88 3.65
N GLY A 180 -1.04 1.61 4.80
CA GLY A 180 -1.13 2.52 5.93
C GLY A 180 -1.60 1.79 7.18
N PRO A 181 -2.02 2.52 8.23
CA PRO A 181 -2.53 1.89 9.45
C PRO A 181 -3.66 0.90 9.13
N PRO A 182 -3.71 -0.27 9.81
CA PRO A 182 -4.77 -1.28 9.58
C PRO A 182 -6.20 -0.77 9.77
N THR A 183 -6.34 0.35 10.48
CA THR A 183 -7.62 1.03 10.70
C THR A 183 -8.07 1.92 9.55
N SER A 184 -7.20 2.17 8.56
CA SER A 184 -7.54 2.98 7.39
C SER A 184 -8.39 2.19 6.40
N LYS A 185 -9.20 2.92 5.62
CA LYS A 185 -9.92 2.29 4.50
C LYS A 185 -8.94 1.73 3.48
N MET A 186 -9.32 0.61 2.85
CA MET A 186 -8.59 0.08 1.71
C MET A 186 -8.51 1.15 0.61
N LEU A 187 -7.31 1.41 0.13
CA LEU A 187 -7.07 2.38 -0.93
C LEU A 187 -7.26 1.74 -2.30
N ASN A 188 -7.72 2.53 -3.25
CA ASN A 188 -7.60 2.19 -4.66
C ASN A 188 -6.15 2.47 -5.08
N VAL A 189 -5.40 1.44 -5.40
CA VAL A 189 -3.97 1.55 -5.65
C VAL A 189 -3.64 1.11 -7.07
N ALA A 190 -2.73 1.85 -7.66
CA ALA A 190 -2.13 1.52 -8.93
C ALA A 190 -0.60 1.61 -8.82
N PHE A 191 0.10 0.68 -9.45
CA PHE A 191 1.55 0.63 -9.50
C PHE A 191 1.99 0.84 -10.94
N ILE A 192 2.75 1.90 -11.16
CA ILE A 192 3.39 2.16 -12.43
C ILE A 192 4.71 1.40 -12.46
N ALA A 193 4.93 0.65 -13.52
CA ALA A 193 6.22 0.02 -13.78
C ALA A 193 7.27 1.11 -14.05
N ASP A 194 8.22 1.26 -13.16
CA ASP A 194 9.37 2.15 -13.38
C ASP A 194 10.63 1.40 -12.95
N ASP A 195 11.50 1.19 -13.92
CA ASP A 195 12.83 0.69 -13.65
C ASP A 195 13.71 1.90 -13.28
N MET A 196 13.78 2.26 -12.07
CA MET A 196 14.47 3.42 -11.48
C MET A 196 15.95 3.58 -11.87
N THR A 197 16.40 2.98 -12.98
CA THR A 197 17.78 3.00 -13.47
C THR A 197 18.15 4.30 -14.20
N GLY A 198 17.22 5.24 -14.31
CA GLY A 198 17.37 6.48 -15.12
C GLY A 198 17.42 7.80 -14.36
N MET A 199 17.61 7.82 -13.02
CA MET A 199 17.83 9.08 -12.26
C MET A 199 19.17 9.11 -11.58
#